data_2c29efd59fbbfaecc0833288c5abfd8f
#
_entry.id   2c29efd59fbbfaecc0833288c5abfd8f
#
_cell.length_a   1.000
_cell.length_b   1.000
_cell.length_c   1.000
_cell.angle_alpha   90.00
_cell.angle_beta   90.00
_cell.angle_gamma   90.00
#
_symmetry.space_group_name_H-M   'P 1'
#
loop_
_entity.id
_entity.type
_entity.pdbx_description
1 polymer ?
#
loop_
_entity_poly.entity_id
_entity_poly.type
_entity_poly.pdbx_seq_one_letter_code
_entity_poly.pdbx_strand_id
1 'polypeptide(L)'
;MTDKKLVLVSGANGHLGNNLVRLLIEKGIPVRASVRNIKSKKCFKDLNCEVVQADITDKASFKSALQDVDTFFAVGAAFKLWAKNPKKEIYDVNMLGTRNTIEAAAEAGVKRIVYVSSIAALDYTNVPTKESNGYNSDRRDMYYNSKNDGEKLAFDLAREFGIELVSVMPGAMIGGEAFLPLNVSYNILKLILNKQIPMDTKITLNWVDVKDVAEGCYLAAQKGRSGERYILANEKCMTITDTTKLAQKLYPELKIKVPGTVPKFILYAIAGFMELSAKIIGKLPLLTTKDIAMFSGLQQDFDISKSRNELGFNPKDGQHAVQDALAYLTEHRELI
;
A
#
# COMPACT_ATOMS: atom_id res chain seq x y z
N MET A 1 23.01 -20.09 19.41
CA MET A 1 21.74 -19.35 19.18
C MET A 1 22.15 -17.99 18.62
N THR A 2 21.93 -17.70 17.35
CA THR A 2 22.17 -16.35 16.82
C THR A 2 21.20 -15.40 17.51
N ASP A 3 21.73 -14.41 18.23
CA ASP A 3 20.94 -13.34 18.85
C ASP A 3 20.08 -12.68 17.77
N LYS A 4 18.78 -13.05 17.75
CA LYS A 4 17.86 -12.46 16.79
C LYS A 4 17.62 -11.01 17.19
N LYS A 5 18.04 -10.11 16.34
CA LYS A 5 17.97 -8.67 16.57
C LYS A 5 16.54 -8.17 16.54
N LEU A 6 16.24 -7.23 17.43
CA LEU A 6 14.93 -6.59 17.51
C LEU A 6 14.65 -5.80 16.23
N VAL A 7 13.42 -5.95 15.70
CA VAL A 7 12.94 -5.14 14.57
C VAL A 7 11.75 -4.28 14.99
N LEU A 8 11.61 -3.10 14.39
CA LEU A 8 10.42 -2.25 14.56
C LEU A 8 9.60 -2.23 13.27
N VAL A 9 8.27 -2.38 13.40
CA VAL A 9 7.32 -2.19 12.31
C VAL A 9 6.46 -0.96 12.62
N SER A 10 6.53 0.10 11.81
CA SER A 10 5.65 1.27 11.96
C SER A 10 4.30 1.04 11.27
N GLY A 11 3.26 1.73 11.76
CA GLY A 11 1.90 1.51 11.22
C GLY A 11 1.44 0.06 11.39
N ALA A 12 1.91 -0.59 12.44
CA ALA A 12 1.74 -2.03 12.68
C ALA A 12 0.27 -2.48 12.78
N ASN A 13 -0.66 -1.58 13.14
CA ASN A 13 -2.09 -1.86 13.16
C ASN A 13 -2.79 -1.67 11.80
N GLY A 14 -2.05 -1.29 10.75
CA GLY A 14 -2.54 -1.23 9.37
C GLY A 14 -2.53 -2.60 8.69
N HIS A 15 -3.13 -2.69 7.49
CA HIS A 15 -3.30 -3.95 6.76
C HIS A 15 -1.96 -4.66 6.50
N LEU A 16 -0.98 -3.99 5.87
CA LEU A 16 0.35 -4.55 5.66
C LEU A 16 1.12 -4.72 6.99
N GLY A 17 1.08 -3.69 7.86
CA GLY A 17 1.86 -3.72 9.10
C GLY A 17 1.50 -4.90 10.01
N ASN A 18 0.20 -5.22 10.14
CA ASN A 18 -0.24 -6.34 10.98
C ASN A 18 0.17 -7.69 10.39
N ASN A 19 0.01 -7.88 9.06
CA ASN A 19 0.47 -9.09 8.38
C ASN A 19 2.00 -9.27 8.49
N LEU A 20 2.76 -8.18 8.38
CA LEU A 20 4.22 -8.23 8.54
C LEU A 20 4.64 -8.58 9.98
N VAL A 21 3.98 -7.99 11.00
CA VAL A 21 4.24 -8.34 12.41
C VAL A 21 4.00 -9.82 12.65
N ARG A 22 2.89 -10.38 12.18
CA ARG A 22 2.57 -11.81 12.33
C ARG A 22 3.61 -12.69 11.65
N LEU A 23 3.97 -12.38 10.42
CA LEU A 23 5.00 -13.10 9.68
C LEU A 23 6.36 -13.09 10.41
N LEU A 24 6.78 -11.94 10.92
CA LEU A 24 8.07 -11.82 11.62
C LEU A 24 8.08 -12.64 12.91
N ILE A 25 6.97 -12.66 13.65
CA ILE A 25 6.81 -13.49 14.87
C ILE A 25 6.85 -14.98 14.50
N GLU A 26 6.15 -15.42 13.46
CA GLU A 26 6.17 -16.79 12.94
C GLU A 26 7.60 -17.23 12.56
N LYS A 27 8.40 -16.32 12.01
CA LYS A 27 9.84 -16.56 11.75
C LYS A 27 10.69 -16.48 13.02
N GLY A 28 10.08 -16.26 14.19
CA GLY A 28 10.73 -16.17 15.50
C GLY A 28 11.63 -14.94 15.64
N ILE A 29 11.33 -13.84 14.96
CA ILE A 29 12.05 -12.56 15.07
C ILE A 29 11.39 -11.73 16.17
N PRO A 30 12.15 -11.14 17.11
CA PRO A 30 11.60 -10.21 18.09
C PRO A 30 11.06 -8.95 17.41
N VAL A 31 9.79 -8.61 17.66
CA VAL A 31 9.12 -7.49 16.99
C VAL A 31 8.64 -6.47 18.02
N ARG A 32 8.94 -5.20 17.76
CA ARG A 32 8.28 -4.05 18.35
C ARG A 32 7.31 -3.45 17.33
N ALA A 33 6.02 -3.49 17.65
CA ALA A 33 4.94 -2.98 16.82
C ALA A 33 4.61 -1.53 17.23
N SER A 34 4.84 -0.55 16.35
CA SER A 34 4.47 0.83 16.69
C SER A 34 3.12 1.23 16.09
N VAL A 35 2.30 1.86 16.90
CA VAL A 35 0.97 2.37 16.56
C VAL A 35 0.83 3.84 16.97
N ARG A 36 0.10 4.62 16.16
CA ARG A 36 -0.16 6.03 16.49
C ARG A 36 -0.99 6.21 17.76
N ASN A 37 -1.94 5.30 17.98
CA ASN A 37 -2.78 5.32 19.18
C ASN A 37 -2.69 3.96 19.89
N ILE A 38 -2.19 3.97 21.11
CA ILE A 38 -1.99 2.75 21.91
C ILE A 38 -3.30 1.96 22.17
N LYS A 39 -4.46 2.61 22.10
CA LYS A 39 -5.75 1.93 22.18
C LYS A 39 -5.96 0.92 21.04
N SER A 40 -5.25 1.06 19.92
CA SER A 40 -5.27 0.14 18.79
C SER A 40 -4.52 -1.18 19.04
N LYS A 41 -3.87 -1.36 20.19
CA LYS A 41 -3.14 -2.60 20.55
C LYS A 41 -4.00 -3.86 20.60
N LYS A 42 -5.34 -3.74 20.54
CA LYS A 42 -6.26 -4.88 20.59
C LYS A 42 -6.01 -5.91 19.48
N CYS A 43 -5.51 -5.48 18.29
CA CYS A 43 -5.20 -6.37 17.17
C CYS A 43 -3.93 -7.21 17.38
N PHE A 44 -3.20 -7.02 18.48
CA PHE A 44 -1.99 -7.76 18.83
C PHE A 44 -2.17 -8.64 20.08
N LYS A 45 -3.39 -8.80 20.61
CA LYS A 45 -3.64 -9.53 21.87
C LYS A 45 -3.18 -10.99 21.86
N ASP A 46 -3.21 -11.60 20.67
CA ASP A 46 -2.81 -12.97 20.39
C ASP A 46 -1.33 -13.10 20.00
N LEU A 47 -0.58 -12.00 19.98
CA LEU A 47 0.79 -11.94 19.50
C LEU A 47 1.78 -11.63 20.62
N ASN A 48 2.89 -12.38 20.63
CA ASN A 48 4.02 -12.09 21.51
C ASN A 48 4.92 -11.01 20.90
N CYS A 49 4.50 -9.75 21.01
CA CYS A 49 5.28 -8.59 20.58
C CYS A 49 5.12 -7.41 21.53
N GLU A 50 6.14 -6.58 21.60
CA GLU A 50 6.05 -5.29 22.29
C GLU A 50 5.23 -4.31 21.45
N VAL A 51 4.23 -3.62 22.05
CA VAL A 51 3.45 -2.60 21.35
C VAL A 51 3.74 -1.25 21.97
N VAL A 52 4.24 -0.32 21.16
CA VAL A 52 4.61 1.06 21.56
C VAL A 52 3.80 2.11 20.81
N GLN A 53 3.66 3.28 21.43
CA GLN A 53 3.06 4.42 20.74
C GLN A 53 4.14 5.23 20.03
N ALA A 54 3.97 5.46 18.71
CA ALA A 54 4.80 6.39 17.96
C ALA A 54 3.98 6.99 16.80
N ASP A 55 4.11 8.31 16.60
CA ASP A 55 3.49 9.04 15.50
C ASP A 55 4.57 9.55 14.53
N ILE A 56 4.40 9.32 13.23
CA ILE A 56 5.35 9.77 12.21
C ILE A 56 5.56 11.29 12.20
N THR A 57 4.61 12.05 12.75
CA THR A 57 4.72 13.50 12.89
C THR A 57 5.45 13.95 14.17
N ASP A 58 5.78 13.02 15.06
CA ASP A 58 6.52 13.23 16.30
C ASP A 58 7.83 12.43 16.32
N LYS A 59 8.92 13.11 15.96
CA LYS A 59 10.27 12.53 15.90
C LYS A 59 10.72 11.95 17.25
N ALA A 60 10.39 12.60 18.37
CA ALA A 60 10.80 12.13 19.69
C ALA A 60 10.14 10.79 20.05
N SER A 61 8.86 10.61 19.71
CA SER A 61 8.16 9.33 19.91
C SER A 61 8.80 8.20 19.12
N PHE A 62 9.23 8.46 17.86
CA PHE A 62 9.93 7.48 17.04
C PHE A 62 11.33 7.18 17.56
N LYS A 63 12.07 8.17 18.02
CA LYS A 63 13.41 7.96 18.61
C LYS A 63 13.33 7.02 19.81
N SER A 64 12.33 7.20 20.68
CA SER A 64 12.12 6.29 21.83
C SER A 64 11.71 4.89 21.37
N ALA A 65 10.83 4.77 20.36
CA ALA A 65 10.41 3.48 19.83
C ALA A 65 11.53 2.70 19.14
N LEU A 66 12.55 3.38 18.60
CA LEU A 66 13.66 2.78 17.86
C LEU A 66 14.87 2.41 18.72
N GLN A 67 14.82 2.59 20.06
CA GLN A 67 15.92 2.17 20.94
C GLN A 67 16.16 0.66 20.83
N ASP A 68 17.42 0.25 20.67
CA ASP A 68 17.88 -1.14 20.52
C ASP A 68 17.35 -1.86 19.26
N VAL A 69 16.76 -1.15 18.31
CA VAL A 69 16.26 -1.70 17.05
C VAL A 69 17.39 -1.78 16.03
N ASP A 70 17.58 -2.95 15.44
CA ASP A 70 18.57 -3.17 14.37
C ASP A 70 17.98 -2.87 12.98
N THR A 71 16.74 -3.30 12.73
CA THR A 71 16.05 -3.12 11.43
C THR A 71 14.70 -2.46 11.61
N PHE A 72 14.45 -1.41 10.82
CA PHE A 72 13.20 -0.67 10.84
C PHE A 72 12.40 -0.88 9.55
N PHE A 73 11.17 -1.39 9.68
CA PHE A 73 10.20 -1.47 8.60
C PHE A 73 9.31 -0.21 8.63
N ALA A 74 9.60 0.74 7.76
CA ALA A 74 8.89 2.02 7.65
C ALA A 74 7.61 1.84 6.81
N VAL A 75 6.56 1.24 7.41
CA VAL A 75 5.28 0.94 6.75
C VAL A 75 4.28 2.09 6.90
N GLY A 76 4.34 2.83 7.99
CA GLY A 76 3.38 3.89 8.33
C GLY A 76 3.40 5.05 7.35
N ALA A 77 2.25 5.37 6.74
CA ALA A 77 2.05 6.54 5.89
C ALA A 77 0.60 7.03 5.97
N ALA A 78 0.38 8.32 5.70
CA ALA A 78 -0.96 8.85 5.52
C ALA A 78 -1.48 8.48 4.13
N PHE A 79 -2.58 7.76 4.08
CA PHE A 79 -3.32 7.49 2.86
C PHE A 79 -4.80 7.79 3.06
N LYS A 80 -5.35 8.63 2.19
CA LYS A 80 -6.78 8.96 2.14
C LYS A 80 -7.22 9.04 0.69
N LEU A 81 -8.35 8.42 0.36
CA LEU A 81 -8.97 8.58 -0.96
C LEU A 81 -9.40 10.02 -1.21
N TRP A 82 -9.74 10.73 -0.16
CA TRP A 82 -10.16 12.13 -0.22
C TRP A 82 -9.66 12.90 1.02
N ALA A 83 -9.35 14.16 0.82
CA ALA A 83 -9.00 15.10 1.88
C ALA A 83 -9.48 16.50 1.48
N LYS A 84 -9.87 17.31 2.48
CA LYS A 84 -10.24 18.74 2.24
C LYS A 84 -9.04 19.53 1.71
N ASN A 85 -7.87 19.22 2.26
CA ASN A 85 -6.60 19.80 1.81
C ASN A 85 -5.60 18.66 1.59
N PRO A 86 -5.57 18.03 0.37
CA PRO A 86 -4.72 16.88 0.09
C PRO A 86 -3.22 17.17 0.29
N LYS A 87 -2.79 18.41 0.00
CA LYS A 87 -1.40 18.82 0.26
C LYS A 87 -1.08 18.70 1.74
N LYS A 88 -1.86 19.34 2.60
CA LYS A 88 -1.60 19.40 4.05
C LYS A 88 -1.83 18.04 4.75
N GLU A 89 -2.88 17.32 4.33
CA GLU A 89 -3.35 16.13 5.04
C GLU A 89 -2.69 14.83 4.56
N ILE A 90 -2.06 14.84 3.37
CA ILE A 90 -1.42 13.66 2.78
C ILE A 90 0.05 13.97 2.50
N TYR A 91 0.31 14.93 1.60
CA TYR A 91 1.67 15.19 1.13
C TYR A 91 2.59 15.67 2.26
N ASP A 92 2.22 16.77 2.95
CA ASP A 92 3.07 17.35 3.99
C ASP A 92 3.25 16.38 5.18
N VAL A 93 2.20 15.61 5.54
CA VAL A 93 2.28 14.58 6.59
C VAL A 93 3.26 13.46 6.21
N ASN A 94 3.22 12.98 4.96
CA ASN A 94 4.12 11.93 4.50
C ASN A 94 5.57 12.43 4.39
N MET A 95 5.78 13.64 3.90
CA MET A 95 7.12 14.23 3.83
C MET A 95 7.74 14.44 5.22
N LEU A 96 6.97 15.02 6.15
CA LEU A 96 7.39 15.17 7.55
C LEU A 96 7.64 13.82 8.21
N GLY A 97 6.73 12.86 7.99
CA GLY A 97 6.85 11.51 8.55
C GLY A 97 8.09 10.78 8.06
N THR A 98 8.40 10.87 6.76
CA THR A 98 9.62 10.29 6.18
C THR A 98 10.87 10.90 6.81
N ARG A 99 10.94 12.23 6.91
CA ARG A 99 12.07 12.91 7.55
C ARG A 99 12.22 12.50 9.01
N ASN A 100 11.17 12.63 9.80
CA ASN A 100 11.21 12.35 11.23
C ASN A 100 11.63 10.91 11.54
N THR A 101 11.08 9.94 10.80
CA THR A 101 11.33 8.52 11.09
C THR A 101 12.75 8.09 10.69
N ILE A 102 13.30 8.62 9.59
CA ILE A 102 14.67 8.29 9.18
C ILE A 102 15.70 9.02 10.06
N GLU A 103 15.49 10.29 10.39
CA GLU A 103 16.35 11.01 11.33
C GLU A 103 16.33 10.33 12.72
N ALA A 104 15.16 9.93 13.21
CA ALA A 104 15.06 9.20 14.46
C ALA A 104 15.77 7.84 14.41
N ALA A 105 15.71 7.15 13.28
CA ALA A 105 16.41 5.89 13.06
C ALA A 105 17.94 6.09 13.08
N ALA A 106 18.43 7.16 12.46
CA ALA A 106 19.84 7.54 12.52
C ALA A 106 20.30 7.80 13.96
N GLU A 107 19.56 8.63 14.70
CA GLU A 107 19.85 8.96 16.09
C GLU A 107 19.79 7.77 17.05
N ALA A 108 18.98 6.76 16.73
CA ALA A 108 18.86 5.52 17.51
C ALA A 108 19.88 4.44 17.10
N GLY A 109 20.69 4.67 16.06
CA GLY A 109 21.69 3.72 15.59
C GLY A 109 21.12 2.53 14.82
N VAL A 110 19.94 2.67 14.21
CA VAL A 110 19.34 1.67 13.33
C VAL A 110 20.26 1.42 12.14
N LYS A 111 20.51 0.15 11.82
CA LYS A 111 21.45 -0.20 10.74
C LYS A 111 20.79 -0.30 9.38
N ARG A 112 19.53 -0.76 9.35
CA ARG A 112 18.82 -1.05 8.11
C ARG A 112 17.38 -0.59 8.16
N ILE A 113 16.92 0.04 7.06
CA ILE A 113 15.54 0.47 6.87
C ILE A 113 14.96 -0.21 5.63
N VAL A 114 13.79 -0.84 5.77
CA VAL A 114 12.93 -1.22 4.65
C VAL A 114 11.83 -0.18 4.53
N TYR A 115 11.94 0.68 3.54
CA TYR A 115 11.01 1.78 3.30
C TYR A 115 9.87 1.32 2.39
N VAL A 116 8.63 1.36 2.88
CA VAL A 116 7.45 0.99 2.09
C VAL A 116 6.96 2.20 1.30
N SER A 117 7.42 2.27 0.06
CA SER A 117 6.97 3.21 -0.96
C SER A 117 5.64 2.74 -1.59
N SER A 118 5.49 2.83 -2.90
CA SER A 118 4.33 2.35 -3.66
C SER A 118 4.68 2.28 -5.14
N ILE A 119 3.97 1.45 -5.91
CA ILE A 119 3.98 1.55 -7.37
C ILE A 119 3.61 2.96 -7.85
N ALA A 120 2.89 3.75 -7.06
CA ALA A 120 2.56 5.16 -7.36
C ALA A 120 3.80 6.06 -7.59
N ALA A 121 4.98 5.65 -7.11
CA ALA A 121 6.24 6.36 -7.31
C ALA A 121 6.94 6.01 -8.64
N LEU A 122 6.43 5.06 -9.42
CA LEU A 122 7.03 4.61 -10.67
C LEU A 122 6.57 5.43 -11.87
N ASP A 123 7.44 5.58 -12.86
CA ASP A 123 7.10 6.11 -14.16
C ASP A 123 6.48 5.01 -15.05
N TYR A 124 5.27 5.26 -15.53
CA TYR A 124 4.48 4.36 -16.37
C TYR A 124 4.65 4.59 -17.88
N THR A 125 5.64 5.35 -18.30
CA THR A 125 5.86 5.69 -19.72
C THR A 125 6.13 4.43 -20.57
N ASN A 126 6.83 3.45 -19.99
CA ASN A 126 7.12 2.18 -20.66
C ASN A 126 6.49 1.01 -19.88
N VAL A 127 5.78 0.12 -20.60
CA VAL A 127 5.10 -1.06 -20.05
C VAL A 127 5.70 -2.32 -20.68
N PRO A 128 6.01 -3.38 -19.93
CA PRO A 128 5.84 -3.48 -18.49
C PRO A 128 6.77 -2.53 -17.73
N THR A 129 6.19 -1.88 -16.71
CA THR A 129 6.91 -0.92 -15.87
C THR A 129 7.91 -1.65 -14.96
N LYS A 130 9.11 -1.11 -14.83
CA LYS A 130 10.18 -1.62 -13.97
C LYS A 130 10.86 -0.50 -13.17
N GLU A 131 11.65 -0.89 -12.19
CA GLU A 131 12.32 0.06 -11.29
C GLU A 131 13.19 1.07 -12.04
N SER A 132 13.81 0.65 -13.14
CA SER A 132 14.68 1.50 -13.96
C SER A 132 13.93 2.54 -14.80
N ASN A 133 12.60 2.49 -14.91
CA ASN A 133 11.82 3.56 -15.54
C ASN A 133 11.95 4.88 -14.76
N GLY A 134 12.35 4.81 -13.48
CA GLY A 134 12.51 5.99 -12.65
C GLY A 134 11.24 6.41 -11.92
N TYR A 135 11.10 7.70 -11.71
CA TYR A 135 10.07 8.29 -10.87
C TYR A 135 8.93 8.92 -11.69
N ASN A 136 7.70 8.76 -11.20
CA ASN A 136 6.52 9.37 -11.79
C ASN A 136 6.66 10.89 -11.89
N SER A 137 6.44 11.43 -13.09
CA SER A 137 6.48 12.87 -13.37
C SER A 137 5.12 13.56 -13.25
N ASP A 138 4.01 12.80 -13.16
CA ASP A 138 2.67 13.35 -13.02
C ASP A 138 2.46 13.90 -11.60
N ARG A 139 2.20 15.21 -11.51
CA ARG A 139 2.09 15.94 -10.24
C ARG A 139 0.64 16.23 -9.82
N ARG A 140 -0.37 15.67 -10.51
CA ARG A 140 -1.78 15.95 -10.27
C ARG A 140 -2.33 15.36 -8.96
N ASP A 141 -1.71 14.31 -8.43
CA ASP A 141 -2.18 13.64 -7.22
C ASP A 141 -1.19 13.75 -6.07
N MET A 142 -1.66 14.26 -4.91
CA MET A 142 -0.81 14.51 -3.74
C MET A 142 -0.31 13.25 -3.05
N TYR A 143 -1.04 12.13 -3.14
CA TYR A 143 -0.54 10.85 -2.63
C TYR A 143 0.61 10.32 -3.50
N TYR A 144 0.43 10.30 -4.84
CA TYR A 144 1.49 9.91 -5.79
C TYR A 144 2.72 10.79 -5.62
N ASN A 145 2.53 12.10 -5.50
CA ASN A 145 3.60 13.05 -5.24
C ASN A 145 4.33 12.74 -3.94
N SER A 146 3.58 12.45 -2.85
CA SER A 146 4.18 12.15 -1.56
C SER A 146 4.97 10.84 -1.55
N LYS A 147 4.54 9.83 -2.31
CA LYS A 147 5.28 8.58 -2.45
C LYS A 147 6.55 8.76 -3.27
N ASN A 148 6.46 9.51 -4.36
CA ASN A 148 7.60 9.87 -5.21
C ASN A 148 8.66 10.67 -4.44
N ASP A 149 8.25 11.80 -3.88
CA ASP A 149 9.18 12.72 -3.21
C ASP A 149 9.65 12.16 -1.85
N GLY A 150 8.76 11.44 -1.14
CA GLY A 150 9.10 10.77 0.11
C GLY A 150 10.16 9.68 -0.07
N GLU A 151 10.08 8.90 -1.15
CA GLU A 151 11.08 7.88 -1.45
C GLU A 151 12.44 8.51 -1.80
N LYS A 152 12.47 9.58 -2.61
CA LYS A 152 13.70 10.33 -2.88
C LYS A 152 14.32 10.88 -1.60
N LEU A 153 13.50 11.55 -0.77
CA LEU A 153 13.94 12.08 0.52
C LEU A 153 14.48 10.96 1.44
N ALA A 154 13.84 9.80 1.44
CA ALA A 154 14.28 8.66 2.23
C ALA A 154 15.68 8.18 1.83
N PHE A 155 15.95 8.06 0.53
CA PHE A 155 17.27 7.69 0.02
C PHE A 155 18.33 8.76 0.29
N ASP A 156 17.98 10.05 0.16
CA ASP A 156 18.90 11.16 0.42
C ASP A 156 19.33 11.19 1.89
N LEU A 157 18.36 11.10 2.81
CA LEU A 157 18.64 11.06 4.25
C LEU A 157 19.41 9.79 4.65
N ALA A 158 19.04 8.62 4.12
CA ALA A 158 19.76 7.38 4.41
C ALA A 158 21.24 7.47 3.99
N ARG A 159 21.51 8.09 2.84
CA ARG A 159 22.86 8.34 2.35
C ARG A 159 23.61 9.33 3.24
N GLU A 160 22.94 10.42 3.65
CA GLU A 160 23.50 11.45 4.54
C GLU A 160 23.92 10.85 5.89
N PHE A 161 23.08 9.97 6.46
CA PHE A 161 23.32 9.36 7.77
C PHE A 161 24.07 8.02 7.72
N GLY A 162 24.42 7.51 6.54
CA GLY A 162 25.12 6.23 6.39
C GLY A 162 24.30 5.01 6.81
N ILE A 163 22.96 5.04 6.66
CA ILE A 163 22.05 3.94 6.98
C ILE A 163 21.75 3.14 5.71
N GLU A 164 21.74 1.81 5.80
CA GLU A 164 21.28 0.98 4.70
C GLU A 164 19.75 1.17 4.51
N LEU A 165 19.33 1.55 3.32
CA LEU A 165 17.91 1.68 2.98
C LEU A 165 17.59 0.91 1.71
N VAL A 166 16.55 0.09 1.79
CA VAL A 166 15.93 -0.62 0.66
C VAL A 166 14.50 -0.14 0.52
N SER A 167 14.08 0.26 -0.68
CA SER A 167 12.70 0.63 -0.94
C SER A 167 11.92 -0.53 -1.56
N VAL A 168 10.70 -0.75 -1.08
CA VAL A 168 9.75 -1.71 -1.65
C VAL A 168 8.50 -0.98 -2.15
N MET A 169 8.00 -1.37 -3.32
CA MET A 169 6.90 -0.69 -4.01
C MET A 169 5.73 -1.66 -4.20
N PRO A 170 4.82 -1.77 -3.20
CA PRO A 170 3.65 -2.63 -3.30
C PRO A 170 2.64 -2.19 -4.37
N GLY A 171 1.97 -3.17 -4.99
CA GLY A 171 0.76 -3.00 -5.78
C GLY A 171 -0.48 -2.75 -4.92
N ALA A 172 -1.67 -2.98 -5.49
CA ALA A 172 -2.94 -2.89 -4.76
C ALA A 172 -3.13 -4.12 -3.87
N MET A 173 -2.82 -3.98 -2.59
CA MET A 173 -2.82 -5.07 -1.62
C MET A 173 -4.24 -5.47 -1.21
N ILE A 174 -4.53 -6.76 -1.33
CA ILE A 174 -5.76 -7.44 -0.85
C ILE A 174 -5.38 -8.84 -0.33
N GLY A 175 -6.33 -9.71 -0.05
CA GLY A 175 -6.12 -11.12 0.32
C GLY A 175 -7.21 -11.64 1.24
N GLY A 176 -7.19 -12.94 1.51
CA GLY A 176 -7.93 -13.56 2.60
C GLY A 176 -7.27 -13.24 3.94
N GLU A 177 -7.94 -13.52 5.05
CA GLU A 177 -7.43 -13.26 6.41
C GLU A 177 -6.88 -11.83 6.58
N ALA A 178 -7.64 -10.87 6.08
CA ALA A 178 -7.31 -9.47 6.21
C ALA A 178 -7.57 -9.03 7.65
N PHE A 179 -6.53 -8.94 8.46
CA PHE A 179 -6.66 -8.38 9.81
C PHE A 179 -7.17 -6.94 9.72
N LEU A 180 -8.21 -6.61 10.47
CA LEU A 180 -8.80 -5.27 10.47
C LEU A 180 -7.86 -4.22 11.06
N PRO A 181 -7.87 -2.99 10.49
CA PRO A 181 -8.78 -2.50 9.45
C PRO A 181 -8.36 -2.88 8.03
N LEU A 182 -9.35 -3.15 7.17
CA LEU A 182 -9.10 -3.33 5.74
C LEU A 182 -8.53 -2.05 5.13
N ASN A 183 -7.64 -2.20 4.14
CA ASN A 183 -7.16 -1.07 3.36
C ASN A 183 -8.20 -0.63 2.30
N VAL A 184 -7.93 0.50 1.64
CA VAL A 184 -8.86 1.07 0.65
C VAL A 184 -9.01 0.25 -0.62
N SER A 185 -8.08 -0.67 -0.93
CA SER A 185 -8.17 -1.55 -2.10
C SER A 185 -9.42 -2.43 -2.04
N TYR A 186 -9.83 -2.84 -0.84
CA TYR A 186 -11.08 -3.59 -0.65
C TYR A 186 -12.35 -2.81 -1.02
N ASN A 187 -12.32 -1.48 -1.05
CA ASN A 187 -13.51 -0.70 -1.40
C ASN A 187 -14.01 -1.03 -2.81
N ILE A 188 -13.10 -1.31 -3.76
CA ILE A 188 -13.48 -1.73 -5.12
C ILE A 188 -14.23 -3.08 -5.08
N LEU A 189 -13.71 -4.05 -4.31
CA LEU A 189 -14.35 -5.36 -4.16
C LEU A 189 -15.73 -5.24 -3.49
N LYS A 190 -15.85 -4.38 -2.47
CA LYS A 190 -17.13 -4.07 -1.82
C LYS A 190 -18.13 -3.45 -2.78
N LEU A 191 -17.70 -2.47 -3.61
CA LEU A 191 -18.56 -1.87 -4.63
C LEU A 191 -19.04 -2.92 -5.65
N ILE A 192 -18.17 -3.88 -6.04
CA ILE A 192 -18.52 -4.99 -6.93
C ILE A 192 -19.59 -5.89 -6.28
N LEU A 193 -19.33 -6.35 -5.04
CA LEU A 193 -20.27 -7.23 -4.31
C LEU A 193 -21.62 -6.54 -4.05
N ASN A 194 -21.61 -5.23 -3.78
CA ASN A 194 -22.80 -4.40 -3.59
C ASN A 194 -23.47 -3.96 -4.92
N LYS A 195 -22.94 -4.40 -6.08
CA LYS A 195 -23.47 -4.05 -7.42
C LYS A 195 -23.48 -2.53 -7.68
N GLN A 196 -22.51 -1.81 -7.13
CA GLN A 196 -22.41 -0.35 -7.18
C GLN A 196 -21.43 0.14 -8.26
N ILE A 197 -20.99 -0.73 -9.17
CA ILE A 197 -20.15 -0.36 -10.34
C ILE A 197 -21.06 -0.24 -11.57
N PRO A 198 -21.53 0.95 -11.92
CA PRO A 198 -22.53 1.12 -12.99
C PRO A 198 -21.91 1.06 -14.39
N MET A 199 -20.64 1.38 -14.54
CA MET A 199 -19.96 1.49 -15.83
C MET A 199 -18.47 1.14 -15.76
N ASP A 200 -17.89 0.71 -16.88
CA ASP A 200 -16.47 0.45 -17.02
C ASP A 200 -15.69 1.76 -17.17
N THR A 201 -14.87 2.07 -16.17
CA THR A 201 -13.99 3.26 -16.17
C THR A 201 -12.66 3.00 -16.86
N LYS A 202 -12.39 1.77 -17.29
CA LYS A 202 -11.09 1.31 -17.84
C LYS A 202 -9.90 1.55 -16.90
N ILE A 203 -10.18 1.64 -15.59
CA ILE A 203 -9.14 1.70 -14.56
C ILE A 203 -8.64 0.27 -14.34
N THR A 204 -7.34 0.11 -14.32
CA THR A 204 -6.68 -1.15 -13.98
C THR A 204 -6.13 -1.12 -12.56
N LEU A 205 -6.03 -2.28 -11.96
CA LEU A 205 -5.43 -2.48 -10.64
C LEU A 205 -4.50 -3.69 -10.69
N ASN A 206 -3.29 -3.50 -10.17
CA ASN A 206 -2.37 -4.62 -10.01
C ASN A 206 -2.58 -5.21 -8.60
N TRP A 207 -3.40 -6.24 -8.54
CA TRP A 207 -3.74 -6.92 -7.31
C TRP A 207 -2.58 -7.79 -6.81
N VAL A 208 -2.27 -7.71 -5.53
CA VAL A 208 -1.26 -8.54 -4.88
C VAL A 208 -1.73 -8.95 -3.48
N ASP A 209 -1.42 -10.19 -3.08
CA ASP A 209 -1.74 -10.65 -1.73
C ASP A 209 -0.87 -9.91 -0.71
N VAL A 210 -1.50 -9.40 0.34
CA VAL A 210 -0.81 -8.67 1.42
C VAL A 210 0.21 -9.54 2.16
N LYS A 211 0.00 -10.85 2.25
CA LYS A 211 0.94 -11.79 2.85
C LYS A 211 2.19 -11.93 1.99
N ASP A 212 2.04 -11.97 0.66
CA ASP A 212 3.17 -11.97 -0.26
C ASP A 212 3.97 -10.66 -0.16
N VAL A 213 3.29 -9.52 -0.01
CA VAL A 213 3.97 -8.24 0.22
C VAL A 213 4.70 -8.23 1.56
N ALA A 214 4.09 -8.78 2.62
CA ALA A 214 4.76 -8.92 3.92
C ALA A 214 6.03 -9.80 3.82
N GLU A 215 5.95 -10.95 3.11
CA GLU A 215 7.13 -11.78 2.81
C GLU A 215 8.16 -11.02 1.97
N GLY A 216 7.71 -10.25 0.96
CA GLY A 216 8.59 -9.39 0.16
C GLY A 216 9.33 -8.33 0.99
N CYS A 217 8.66 -7.72 1.98
CA CYS A 217 9.30 -6.81 2.92
C CYS A 217 10.39 -7.52 3.77
N TYR A 218 10.06 -8.71 4.27
CA TYR A 218 11.04 -9.54 5.01
C TYR A 218 12.23 -9.91 4.12
N LEU A 219 11.99 -10.39 2.91
CA LEU A 219 13.05 -10.72 1.95
C LEU A 219 13.91 -9.51 1.59
N ALA A 220 13.30 -8.33 1.44
CA ALA A 220 14.04 -7.08 1.22
C ALA A 220 14.94 -6.72 2.41
N ALA A 221 14.50 -6.98 3.64
CA ALA A 221 15.35 -6.81 4.82
C ALA A 221 16.55 -7.76 4.82
N GLN A 222 16.38 -9.00 4.34
CA GLN A 222 17.42 -10.03 4.36
C GLN A 222 18.40 -9.95 3.18
N LYS A 223 17.89 -9.65 1.97
CA LYS A 223 18.62 -9.81 0.71
C LYS A 223 18.70 -8.53 -0.13
N GLY A 224 17.83 -7.55 0.12
CA GLY A 224 17.77 -6.34 -0.68
C GLY A 224 19.08 -5.56 -0.61
N ARG A 225 19.54 -5.04 -1.74
CA ARG A 225 20.74 -4.21 -1.80
C ARG A 225 20.41 -2.78 -1.36
N SER A 226 21.24 -2.21 -0.50
CA SER A 226 21.08 -0.81 -0.06
C SER A 226 21.11 0.14 -1.25
N GLY A 227 20.23 1.12 -1.25
CA GLY A 227 20.05 2.08 -2.34
C GLY A 227 19.13 1.61 -3.47
N GLU A 228 18.61 0.37 -3.41
CA GLU A 228 17.80 -0.22 -4.47
C GLU A 228 16.30 -0.19 -4.18
N ARG A 229 15.53 -0.22 -5.26
CA ARG A 229 14.08 -0.26 -5.30
C ARG A 229 13.62 -1.63 -5.77
N TYR A 230 12.52 -2.17 -5.19
CA TYR A 230 11.97 -3.48 -5.55
C TYR A 230 10.46 -3.41 -5.68
N ILE A 231 9.92 -3.79 -6.83
CA ILE A 231 8.47 -3.89 -7.07
C ILE A 231 7.93 -5.14 -6.37
N LEU A 232 6.96 -4.97 -5.47
CA LEU A 232 6.23 -6.06 -4.82
C LEU A 232 4.79 -6.09 -5.34
N ALA A 233 4.63 -6.55 -6.57
CA ALA A 233 3.37 -6.55 -7.31
C ALA A 233 3.28 -7.80 -8.19
N ASN A 234 2.18 -7.96 -8.92
CA ASN A 234 2.05 -8.99 -9.95
C ASN A 234 2.52 -8.46 -11.32
N GLU A 235 2.81 -9.37 -12.24
CA GLU A 235 3.21 -8.98 -13.61
C GLU A 235 2.06 -8.38 -14.40
N LYS A 236 0.82 -8.84 -14.14
CA LYS A 236 -0.38 -8.43 -14.88
C LYS A 236 -1.37 -7.70 -14.00
N CYS A 237 -1.91 -6.63 -14.51
CA CYS A 237 -3.04 -5.94 -13.92
C CYS A 237 -4.38 -6.55 -14.36
N MET A 238 -5.43 -6.22 -13.63
CA MET A 238 -6.82 -6.53 -13.99
C MET A 238 -7.61 -5.23 -14.08
N THR A 239 -8.52 -5.16 -15.05
CA THR A 239 -9.51 -4.08 -15.07
C THR A 239 -10.57 -4.32 -13.99
N ILE A 240 -11.31 -3.26 -13.63
CA ILE A 240 -12.49 -3.41 -12.75
C ILE A 240 -13.50 -4.37 -13.37
N THR A 241 -13.64 -4.33 -14.69
CA THR A 241 -14.51 -5.25 -15.45
C THR A 241 -14.05 -6.70 -15.33
N ASP A 242 -12.75 -7.00 -15.43
CA ASP A 242 -12.23 -8.37 -15.27
C ASP A 242 -12.42 -8.88 -13.84
N THR A 243 -12.15 -8.02 -12.86
CA THR A 243 -12.41 -8.32 -11.44
C THR A 243 -13.90 -8.60 -11.19
N THR A 244 -14.81 -7.83 -11.85
CA THR A 244 -16.26 -8.03 -11.73
C THR A 244 -16.70 -9.33 -12.40
N LYS A 245 -16.16 -9.69 -13.57
CA LYS A 245 -16.43 -10.98 -14.23
C LYS A 245 -16.00 -12.15 -13.36
N LEU A 246 -14.84 -12.03 -12.70
CA LEU A 246 -14.37 -13.06 -11.77
C LEU A 246 -15.35 -13.20 -10.58
N ALA A 247 -15.77 -12.11 -9.97
CA ALA A 247 -16.76 -12.12 -8.88
C ALA A 247 -18.11 -12.72 -9.34
N GLN A 248 -18.59 -12.37 -10.53
CA GLN A 248 -19.81 -12.95 -11.11
C GLN A 248 -19.70 -14.46 -11.30
N LYS A 249 -18.55 -14.95 -11.75
CA LYS A 249 -18.29 -16.38 -11.95
C LYS A 249 -18.24 -17.15 -10.63
N LEU A 250 -17.64 -16.55 -9.59
CA LEU A 250 -17.49 -17.18 -8.27
C LEU A 250 -18.80 -17.18 -7.47
N TYR A 251 -19.63 -16.16 -7.64
CA TYR A 251 -20.87 -15.94 -6.86
C TYR A 251 -22.06 -15.67 -7.78
N PRO A 252 -22.49 -16.66 -8.60
CA PRO A 252 -23.60 -16.48 -9.56
C PRO A 252 -24.92 -16.14 -8.87
N GLU A 253 -25.13 -16.63 -7.63
CA GLU A 253 -26.30 -16.33 -6.80
C GLU A 253 -26.44 -14.84 -6.46
N LEU A 254 -25.33 -14.09 -6.41
CA LEU A 254 -25.36 -12.66 -6.16
C LEU A 254 -25.86 -11.85 -7.36
N LYS A 255 -25.98 -12.45 -8.55
CA LYS A 255 -26.45 -11.77 -9.79
C LYS A 255 -25.70 -10.44 -10.03
N ILE A 256 -24.38 -10.44 -9.86
CA ILE A 256 -23.51 -9.29 -10.14
C ILE A 256 -23.57 -8.99 -11.63
N LYS A 257 -23.80 -7.72 -11.99
CA LYS A 257 -23.79 -7.30 -13.40
C LYS A 257 -22.40 -6.80 -13.78
N VAL A 258 -21.89 -7.26 -14.90
CA VAL A 258 -20.64 -6.75 -15.48
C VAL A 258 -20.89 -5.34 -16.02
N PRO A 259 -20.07 -4.33 -15.64
CA PRO A 259 -20.28 -2.95 -16.08
C PRO A 259 -20.12 -2.81 -17.58
N GLY A 260 -21.01 -2.05 -18.21
CA GLY A 260 -20.93 -1.74 -19.65
C GLY A 260 -19.86 -0.69 -19.96
N THR A 261 -19.24 -0.83 -21.13
CA THR A 261 -18.27 0.17 -21.62
C THR A 261 -19.00 1.42 -22.10
N VAL A 262 -18.51 2.59 -21.68
CA VAL A 262 -19.01 3.90 -22.15
C VAL A 262 -17.87 4.73 -22.77
N PRO A 263 -18.18 5.59 -23.74
CA PRO A 263 -17.20 6.51 -24.30
C PRO A 263 -16.58 7.42 -23.23
N LYS A 264 -15.28 7.73 -23.38
CA LYS A 264 -14.52 8.50 -22.38
C LYS A 264 -15.14 9.88 -22.10
N PHE A 265 -15.72 10.54 -23.11
CA PHE A 265 -16.38 11.84 -22.90
C PHE A 265 -17.60 11.77 -21.98
N ILE A 266 -18.34 10.64 -22.01
CA ILE A 266 -19.48 10.39 -21.09
C ILE A 266 -18.96 10.22 -19.66
N LEU A 267 -17.84 9.51 -19.48
CA LEU A 267 -17.20 9.39 -18.16
C LEU A 267 -16.84 10.76 -17.58
N TYR A 268 -16.26 11.65 -18.41
CA TYR A 268 -15.96 13.03 -17.98
C TYR A 268 -17.20 13.84 -17.62
N ALA A 269 -18.28 13.73 -18.39
CA ALA A 269 -19.53 14.42 -18.09
C ALA A 269 -20.13 13.96 -16.77
N ILE A 270 -20.15 12.63 -16.52
CA ILE A 270 -20.65 12.04 -15.27
C ILE A 270 -19.76 12.45 -14.09
N ALA A 271 -18.44 12.36 -14.23
CA ALA A 271 -17.51 12.76 -13.18
C ALA A 271 -17.65 14.23 -12.82
N GLY A 272 -17.74 15.13 -13.83
CA GLY A 272 -17.98 16.55 -13.61
C GLY A 272 -19.29 16.83 -12.86
N PHE A 273 -20.36 16.12 -13.20
CA PHE A 273 -21.62 16.21 -12.49
C PHE A 273 -21.49 15.70 -11.04
N MET A 274 -20.80 14.58 -10.82
CA MET A 274 -20.54 14.05 -9.48
C MET A 274 -19.72 15.00 -8.62
N GLU A 275 -18.68 15.65 -9.20
CA GLU A 275 -17.87 16.65 -8.51
C GLU A 275 -18.70 17.88 -8.12
N LEU A 276 -19.57 18.35 -9.00
CA LEU A 276 -20.48 19.47 -8.72
C LEU A 276 -21.48 19.13 -7.62
N SER A 277 -22.12 17.97 -7.71
CA SER A 277 -23.08 17.50 -6.71
C SER A 277 -22.41 17.27 -5.34
N ALA A 278 -21.18 16.78 -5.33
CA ALA A 278 -20.39 16.57 -4.11
C ALA A 278 -20.15 17.88 -3.34
N LYS A 279 -19.91 18.99 -4.06
CA LYS A 279 -19.77 20.31 -3.46
C LYS A 279 -21.05 20.81 -2.79
N ILE A 280 -22.22 20.43 -3.33
CA ILE A 280 -23.53 20.86 -2.82
C ILE A 280 -23.98 19.94 -1.68
N ILE A 281 -23.85 18.62 -1.86
CA ILE A 281 -24.41 17.62 -0.93
C ILE A 281 -23.41 17.28 0.20
N GLY A 282 -22.10 17.60 0.02
CA GLY A 282 -21.04 17.28 0.98
C GLY A 282 -20.65 15.79 1.00
N LYS A 283 -21.10 14.99 0.01
CA LYS A 283 -20.72 13.58 -0.15
C LYS A 283 -19.57 13.46 -1.16
N LEU A 284 -18.69 12.48 -0.92
CA LEU A 284 -17.56 12.21 -1.81
C LEU A 284 -18.02 11.71 -3.17
N PRO A 285 -17.47 12.23 -4.30
CA PRO A 285 -17.73 11.68 -5.60
C PRO A 285 -17.06 10.30 -5.72
N LEU A 286 -17.76 9.31 -6.30
CA LEU A 286 -17.21 7.99 -6.58
C LEU A 286 -16.15 8.01 -7.70
N LEU A 287 -16.20 9.03 -8.56
CA LEU A 287 -15.31 9.20 -9.70
C LEU A 287 -15.09 10.69 -9.93
N THR A 288 -13.83 11.08 -10.16
CA THR A 288 -13.47 12.45 -10.49
C THR A 288 -12.93 12.58 -11.93
N THR A 289 -12.99 13.77 -12.48
CA THR A 289 -12.36 14.07 -13.79
C THR A 289 -10.85 13.83 -13.74
N LYS A 290 -10.22 14.09 -12.59
CA LYS A 290 -8.81 13.78 -12.32
C LYS A 290 -8.55 12.28 -12.41
N ASP A 291 -9.37 11.44 -11.75
CA ASP A 291 -9.19 9.98 -11.75
C ASP A 291 -9.27 9.40 -13.16
N ILE A 292 -10.22 9.88 -13.97
CA ILE A 292 -10.31 9.49 -15.38
C ILE A 292 -9.06 9.90 -16.17
N ALA A 293 -8.59 11.13 -15.94
CA ALA A 293 -7.42 11.64 -16.67
C ALA A 293 -6.12 10.91 -16.32
N MET A 294 -5.99 10.44 -15.07
CA MET A 294 -4.78 9.78 -14.58
C MET A 294 -4.80 8.26 -14.79
N PHE A 295 -5.94 7.63 -14.56
CA PHE A 295 -5.99 6.17 -14.38
C PHE A 295 -6.76 5.44 -15.47
N SER A 296 -7.68 6.11 -16.21
CA SER A 296 -8.46 5.44 -17.25
C SER A 296 -7.58 5.09 -18.47
N GLY A 297 -7.33 3.79 -18.63
CA GLY A 297 -6.47 3.24 -19.67
C GLY A 297 -4.99 3.17 -19.28
N LEU A 298 -4.63 3.53 -18.05
CA LEU A 298 -3.29 3.29 -17.54
C LEU A 298 -3.08 1.78 -17.36
N GLN A 299 -2.04 1.22 -17.99
CA GLN A 299 -1.71 -0.18 -17.87
C GLN A 299 -0.69 -0.36 -16.73
N GLN A 300 -1.09 -1.08 -15.68
CA GLN A 300 -0.27 -1.36 -14.50
C GLN A 300 0.36 -2.77 -14.57
N ASP A 301 0.95 -3.11 -15.71
CA ASP A 301 1.77 -4.31 -15.86
C ASP A 301 3.21 -4.02 -15.42
N PHE A 302 3.82 -4.92 -14.66
CA PHE A 302 5.16 -4.75 -14.11
C PHE A 302 6.12 -5.87 -14.54
N ASP A 303 7.38 -5.51 -14.73
CA ASP A 303 8.49 -6.46 -14.77
C ASP A 303 9.04 -6.60 -13.33
N ILE A 304 8.72 -7.71 -12.70
CA ILE A 304 9.15 -8.03 -11.34
C ILE A 304 10.39 -8.93 -11.29
N SER A 305 11.09 -9.09 -12.42
CA SER A 305 12.26 -9.97 -12.54
C SER A 305 13.34 -9.64 -11.51
N LYS A 306 13.54 -8.35 -11.22
CA LYS A 306 14.51 -7.91 -10.20
C LYS A 306 14.13 -8.43 -8.82
N SER A 307 12.89 -8.24 -8.40
CA SER A 307 12.40 -8.73 -7.10
C SER A 307 12.44 -10.26 -7.01
N ARG A 308 12.15 -10.96 -8.11
CA ARG A 308 12.29 -12.43 -8.19
C ARG A 308 13.73 -12.87 -8.03
N ASN A 309 14.63 -12.32 -8.83
CA ASN A 309 16.02 -12.79 -8.91
C ASN A 309 16.84 -12.41 -7.68
N GLU A 310 16.68 -11.20 -7.17
CA GLU A 310 17.49 -10.68 -6.07
C GLU A 310 16.90 -11.02 -4.70
N LEU A 311 15.58 -10.96 -4.55
CA LEU A 311 14.92 -11.25 -3.27
C LEU A 311 14.40 -12.68 -3.17
N GLY A 312 14.01 -13.30 -4.29
CA GLY A 312 13.24 -14.54 -4.33
C GLY A 312 11.73 -14.28 -4.13
N PHE A 313 11.26 -13.05 -4.44
CA PHE A 313 9.85 -12.69 -4.35
C PHE A 313 9.03 -13.43 -5.40
N ASN A 314 8.07 -14.25 -4.96
CA ASN A 314 7.22 -15.06 -5.83
C ASN A 314 5.76 -14.96 -5.38
N PRO A 315 5.05 -13.89 -5.78
CA PRO A 315 3.67 -13.66 -5.35
C PRO A 315 2.71 -14.66 -6.01
N LYS A 316 1.60 -14.93 -5.32
CA LYS A 316 0.44 -15.58 -5.93
C LYS A 316 -0.10 -14.73 -7.08
N ASP A 317 -0.71 -15.39 -8.06
CA ASP A 317 -1.42 -14.70 -9.13
C ASP A 317 -2.47 -13.72 -8.58
N GLY A 318 -2.59 -12.56 -9.21
CA GLY A 318 -3.52 -11.51 -8.78
C GLY A 318 -4.99 -11.96 -8.78
N GLN A 319 -5.37 -12.90 -9.67
CA GLN A 319 -6.71 -13.50 -9.65
C GLN A 319 -6.94 -14.31 -8.37
N HIS A 320 -5.96 -15.06 -7.90
CA HIS A 320 -6.06 -15.80 -6.62
C HIS A 320 -6.18 -14.83 -5.43
N ALA A 321 -5.42 -13.74 -5.42
CA ALA A 321 -5.55 -12.72 -4.38
C ALA A 321 -6.97 -12.11 -4.35
N VAL A 322 -7.56 -11.87 -5.54
CA VAL A 322 -8.95 -11.40 -5.67
C VAL A 322 -9.95 -12.46 -5.17
N GLN A 323 -9.76 -13.74 -5.52
CA GLN A 323 -10.61 -14.85 -5.07
C GLN A 323 -10.61 -14.94 -3.55
N ASP A 324 -9.44 -14.96 -2.92
CA ASP A 324 -9.28 -15.02 -1.47
C ASP A 324 -9.92 -13.81 -0.77
N ALA A 325 -9.73 -12.62 -1.33
CA ALA A 325 -10.32 -11.39 -0.79
C ALA A 325 -11.86 -11.35 -0.91
N LEU A 326 -12.40 -11.83 -2.04
CA LEU A 326 -13.86 -11.94 -2.24
C LEU A 326 -14.46 -12.99 -1.30
N ALA A 327 -13.80 -14.14 -1.11
CA ALA A 327 -14.23 -15.16 -0.16
C ALA A 327 -14.28 -14.58 1.25
N TYR A 328 -13.20 -13.92 1.68
CA TYR A 328 -13.15 -13.26 2.98
C TYR A 328 -14.30 -12.24 3.18
N LEU A 329 -14.57 -11.38 2.19
CA LEU A 329 -15.66 -10.41 2.28
C LEU A 329 -17.05 -11.08 2.29
N THR A 330 -17.25 -12.18 1.58
CA THR A 330 -18.55 -12.89 1.56
C THR A 330 -18.82 -13.66 2.85
N GLU A 331 -17.79 -14.14 3.52
CA GLU A 331 -17.85 -14.76 4.85
C GLU A 331 -18.08 -13.72 5.96
N HIS A 332 -17.58 -12.49 5.77
CA HIS A 332 -17.66 -11.38 6.73
C HIS A 332 -18.53 -10.25 6.19
N ARG A 333 -19.81 -10.57 5.94
CA ARG A 333 -20.76 -9.62 5.31
C ARG A 333 -20.97 -8.31 6.07
N GLU A 334 -20.68 -8.28 7.35
CA GLU A 334 -20.70 -7.06 8.17
C GLU A 334 -19.63 -6.03 7.75
N LEU A 335 -18.67 -6.43 6.92
CA LEU A 335 -17.62 -5.56 6.39
C LEU A 335 -17.96 -4.91 5.05
N ILE A 336 -19.05 -5.35 4.39
CA ILE A 336 -19.43 -4.92 3.02
C ILE A 336 -20.31 -3.66 3.03
#